data_66cda2d9b8b74feb217659e47698e627
#
_entry.id   66cda2d9b8b74feb217659e47698e627
#
_cell.length_a   1.000
_cell.length_b   1.000
_cell.length_c   1.000
_cell.angle_alpha   90.00
_cell.angle_beta   90.00
_cell.angle_gamma   90.00
#
_symmetry.space_group_name_H-M   'P 1'
#
loop_
_entity.id
_entity.type
_entity.pdbx_description
1 polymer ?
#
loop_
_entity_poly.entity_id
_entity_poly.type
_entity_poly.pdbx_seq_one_letter_code
_entity_poly.pdbx_strand_id
1 'polypeptide(L)'
;MGFIARGIILYEVLRWEERAILDAAKEIDLDMEPVHLYNTILRVGENGLKSHALLGNVEIALQRAISHSVALNSTIALESLGIRVINSSISTAIAMNKLWTLAILTRNNIKTPRTLIAFSEESCYKAAQVIGYPIVLKPIDGSWGRLISMARDEEELRSVIEHRNYIPNPAMKVHMIQEFVNKPNRDVRIFIVGDEVPVAIYRVSNHWITNTARGGKAEPAKVDDELRELALKTAKLIGIEVAGIDVFEDRERGYVVNEINAVPEFKNTVAATGVKIQLKIAEYIKTQLRK
;
A
#
# COMPACT_ATOMS: atom_id res chain seq x y z
N MET A 1 -29.14 18.76 20.66
CA MET A 1 -27.77 18.85 20.15
C MET A 1 -27.59 17.68 19.21
N GLY A 2 -27.49 17.91 17.88
CA GLY A 2 -27.22 16.85 16.92
C GLY A 2 -25.83 16.32 17.18
N PHE A 3 -25.70 14.99 17.25
CA PHE A 3 -24.41 14.34 17.36
C PHE A 3 -23.61 14.64 16.07
N ILE A 4 -22.50 15.35 16.21
CA ILE A 4 -21.56 15.54 15.11
C ILE A 4 -20.86 14.20 14.90
N ALA A 5 -20.99 13.65 13.69
CA ALA A 5 -20.31 12.43 13.30
C ALA A 5 -18.80 12.65 13.39
N ARG A 6 -18.11 11.79 14.13
CA ARG A 6 -16.70 11.95 14.47
C ARG A 6 -15.83 10.96 13.73
N GLY A 7 -14.80 11.47 13.08
CA GLY A 7 -13.73 10.67 12.48
C GLY A 7 -12.51 10.53 13.38
N ILE A 8 -11.73 9.48 13.19
CA ILE A 8 -10.40 9.33 13.81
C ILE A 8 -9.35 8.96 12.77
N ILE A 9 -8.11 9.34 13.05
CA ILE A 9 -6.94 8.86 12.30
C ILE A 9 -6.07 7.99 13.22
N LEU A 10 -5.86 6.74 12.82
CA LEU A 10 -5.08 5.77 13.57
C LEU A 10 -3.62 5.85 13.18
N TYR A 11 -2.71 5.92 14.13
CA TYR A 11 -1.28 5.99 13.84
C TYR A 11 -0.42 5.30 14.90
N GLU A 12 0.79 4.89 14.51
CA GLU A 12 1.87 4.48 15.40
C GLU A 12 2.87 5.63 15.62
N VAL A 13 3.16 6.38 14.56
CA VAL A 13 4.03 7.55 14.57
C VAL A 13 3.31 8.68 13.84
N LEU A 14 3.20 9.82 14.48
CA LEU A 14 2.55 11.01 13.90
C LEU A 14 3.52 11.71 12.92
N ARG A 15 3.55 11.23 11.66
CA ARG A 15 4.40 11.77 10.60
C ARG A 15 3.81 13.04 9.98
N TRP A 16 4.44 13.53 8.94
CA TRP A 16 3.96 14.68 8.18
C TRP A 16 2.58 14.42 7.56
N GLU A 17 2.37 13.23 6.99
CA GLU A 17 1.13 12.84 6.33
C GLU A 17 -0.08 12.90 7.26
N GLU A 18 0.04 12.34 8.46
CA GLU A 18 -1.04 12.30 9.44
C GLU A 18 -1.38 13.72 9.92
N ARG A 19 -0.36 14.56 10.16
CA ARG A 19 -0.57 15.99 10.55
C ARG A 19 -1.24 16.76 9.44
N ALA A 20 -0.77 16.61 8.19
CA ALA A 20 -1.33 17.28 7.03
C ALA A 20 -2.80 16.91 6.79
N ILE A 21 -3.19 15.63 7.02
CA ILE A 21 -4.60 15.20 6.93
C ILE A 21 -5.43 15.83 8.04
N LEU A 22 -4.93 15.86 9.27
CA LEU A 22 -5.64 16.50 10.39
C LEU A 22 -5.82 18.01 10.18
N ASP A 23 -4.81 18.69 9.64
CA ASP A 23 -4.91 20.12 9.33
C ASP A 23 -5.90 20.35 8.17
N ALA A 24 -5.87 19.51 7.13
CA ALA A 24 -6.85 19.57 6.04
C ALA A 24 -8.29 19.27 6.53
N ALA A 25 -8.47 18.36 7.48
CA ALA A 25 -9.76 18.09 8.09
C ALA A 25 -10.33 19.34 8.78
N LYS A 26 -9.49 20.07 9.52
CA LYS A 26 -9.89 21.36 10.14
C LYS A 26 -10.25 22.42 9.10
N GLU A 27 -9.51 22.52 7.98
CA GLU A 27 -9.80 23.47 6.88
C GLU A 27 -11.22 23.30 6.31
N ILE A 28 -11.78 22.09 6.39
CA ILE A 28 -13.10 21.76 5.83
C ILE A 28 -14.18 21.47 6.89
N ASP A 29 -13.97 21.82 8.15
CA ASP A 29 -14.87 21.54 9.26
C ASP A 29 -15.25 20.04 9.35
N LEU A 30 -14.27 19.16 9.25
CA LEU A 30 -14.37 17.74 9.53
C LEU A 30 -13.82 17.47 10.93
N ASP A 31 -14.69 17.01 11.86
CA ASP A 31 -14.27 16.59 13.20
C ASP A 31 -13.46 15.29 13.10
N MET A 32 -12.15 15.40 13.31
CA MET A 32 -11.22 14.27 13.16
C MET A 32 -10.12 14.33 14.22
N GLU A 33 -10.00 13.28 15.03
CA GLU A 33 -9.01 13.22 16.11
C GLU A 33 -7.94 12.16 15.87
N PRO A 34 -6.68 12.43 16.28
CA PRO A 34 -5.59 11.46 16.23
C PRO A 34 -5.71 10.43 17.36
N VAL A 35 -5.56 9.14 17.03
CA VAL A 35 -5.55 8.03 17.98
C VAL A 35 -4.24 7.26 17.86
N HIS A 36 -3.41 7.33 18.90
CA HIS A 36 -2.13 6.65 18.98
C HIS A 36 -2.34 5.18 19.39
N LEU A 37 -2.12 4.25 18.49
CA LEU A 37 -2.45 2.83 18.69
C LEU A 37 -1.71 2.18 19.86
N TYR A 38 -0.47 2.55 20.13
CA TYR A 38 0.29 2.00 21.27
C TYR A 38 -0.22 2.45 22.64
N ASN A 39 -1.03 3.52 22.68
CA ASN A 39 -1.68 4.02 23.90
C ASN A 39 -3.18 3.66 23.94
N THR A 40 -3.64 2.80 23.02
CA THR A 40 -5.06 2.48 22.86
C THR A 40 -5.32 1.03 23.18
N ILE A 41 -6.36 0.77 23.96
CA ILE A 41 -6.88 -0.56 24.22
C ILE A 41 -8.20 -0.70 23.45
N LEU A 42 -8.28 -1.66 22.56
CA LEU A 42 -9.51 -1.99 21.83
C LEU A 42 -10.10 -3.27 22.42
N ARG A 43 -11.39 -3.23 22.77
CA ARG A 43 -12.12 -4.40 23.27
C ARG A 43 -12.82 -5.08 22.09
N VAL A 44 -12.73 -6.39 22.00
CA VAL A 44 -13.39 -7.21 20.97
C VAL A 44 -14.40 -8.12 21.65
N GLY A 45 -15.63 -8.19 21.08
CA GLY A 45 -16.71 -9.04 21.59
C GLY A 45 -17.56 -8.40 22.69
N GLU A 46 -18.72 -8.99 22.93
CA GLU A 46 -19.83 -8.60 23.79
C GLU A 46 -20.71 -7.43 23.31
N ASN A 47 -21.99 -7.66 23.36
CA ASN A 47 -23.06 -6.74 23.00
C ASN A 47 -22.95 -5.43 23.77
N GLY A 48 -22.86 -4.33 23.07
CA GLY A 48 -23.02 -3.02 23.68
C GLY A 48 -21.79 -2.13 23.76
N LEU A 49 -20.78 -2.38 22.91
CA LEU A 49 -19.54 -1.60 22.88
C LEU A 49 -19.63 -0.21 22.24
N LYS A 50 -20.71 0.50 22.51
CA LYS A 50 -20.76 1.95 22.33
C LYS A 50 -19.93 2.72 23.38
N SER A 51 -19.20 2.03 24.25
CA SER A 51 -18.49 2.65 25.36
C SER A 51 -17.04 2.19 25.53
N HIS A 52 -16.21 2.37 24.51
CA HIS A 52 -14.84 2.71 24.86
C HIS A 52 -14.83 4.21 25.15
N ALA A 53 -14.54 4.62 26.39
CA ALA A 53 -14.53 6.02 26.80
C ALA A 53 -13.61 6.92 25.95
N LEU A 54 -12.68 6.31 25.19
CA LEU A 54 -11.78 6.98 24.26
C LEU A 54 -12.33 7.12 22.83
N LEU A 55 -13.28 6.26 22.39
CA LEU A 55 -13.77 6.29 21.00
C LEU A 55 -15.15 6.95 20.86
N GLY A 56 -15.92 7.14 21.94
CA GLY A 56 -17.19 7.88 21.93
C GLY A 56 -18.08 7.51 20.72
N ASN A 57 -18.54 8.54 20.01
CA ASN A 57 -19.39 8.42 18.82
C ASN A 57 -18.57 8.41 17.53
N VAL A 58 -17.50 7.61 17.45
CA VAL A 58 -16.70 7.45 16.23
C VAL A 58 -17.49 6.64 15.21
N GLU A 59 -17.61 7.16 14.01
CA GLU A 59 -18.30 6.51 12.89
C GLU A 59 -17.33 6.02 11.83
N ILE A 60 -16.20 6.71 11.66
CA ILE A 60 -15.21 6.39 10.64
C ILE A 60 -13.78 6.54 11.17
N ALA A 61 -12.92 5.66 10.74
CA ALA A 61 -11.49 5.69 11.02
C ALA A 61 -10.67 5.67 9.74
N LEU A 62 -9.62 6.49 9.68
CA LEU A 62 -8.59 6.39 8.65
C LEU A 62 -7.39 5.63 9.22
N GLN A 63 -7.04 4.49 8.61
CA GLN A 63 -5.88 3.69 9.01
C GLN A 63 -4.58 4.25 8.43
N ARG A 64 -3.65 4.60 9.31
CA ARG A 64 -2.34 5.15 8.93
C ARG A 64 -1.15 4.47 9.65
N ALA A 65 -1.38 3.37 10.37
CA ALA A 65 -0.31 2.59 10.96
C ALA A 65 0.62 2.00 9.89
N ILE A 66 1.91 1.99 10.17
CA ILE A 66 2.97 1.55 9.24
C ILE A 66 3.18 0.04 9.31
N SER A 67 3.12 -0.50 10.53
CA SER A 67 3.26 -1.95 10.78
C SER A 67 2.04 -2.67 10.23
N HIS A 68 2.27 -3.63 9.34
CA HIS A 68 1.20 -4.45 8.74
C HIS A 68 0.35 -5.15 9.80
N SER A 69 0.98 -5.75 10.80
CA SER A 69 0.27 -6.42 11.89
C SER A 69 -0.56 -5.46 12.72
N VAL A 70 -0.03 -4.28 13.06
CA VAL A 70 -0.78 -3.29 13.83
C VAL A 70 -1.92 -2.73 13.01
N ALA A 71 -1.69 -2.36 11.75
CA ALA A 71 -2.71 -1.82 10.85
C ALA A 71 -3.86 -2.82 10.67
N LEU A 72 -3.57 -4.07 10.32
CA LEU A 72 -4.60 -5.08 10.07
C LEU A 72 -5.42 -5.38 11.34
N ASN A 73 -4.76 -5.66 12.46
CA ASN A 73 -5.46 -6.10 13.67
C ASN A 73 -6.25 -4.96 14.34
N SER A 74 -5.75 -3.73 14.32
CA SER A 74 -6.52 -2.57 14.80
C SER A 74 -7.72 -2.27 13.90
N THR A 75 -7.60 -2.45 12.58
CA THR A 75 -8.73 -2.33 11.65
C THR A 75 -9.80 -3.37 11.93
N ILE A 76 -9.44 -4.66 12.06
CA ILE A 76 -10.39 -5.74 12.42
C ILE A 76 -11.10 -5.43 13.73
N ALA A 77 -10.36 -4.98 14.76
CA ALA A 77 -10.94 -4.64 16.04
C ALA A 77 -11.98 -3.51 15.93
N LEU A 78 -11.68 -2.44 15.17
CA LEU A 78 -12.63 -1.33 14.96
C LEU A 78 -13.85 -1.74 14.13
N GLU A 79 -13.66 -2.52 13.08
CA GLU A 79 -14.77 -3.06 12.28
C GLU A 79 -15.69 -3.95 13.12
N SER A 80 -15.13 -4.72 14.08
CA SER A 80 -15.94 -5.53 15.03
C SER A 80 -16.81 -4.69 15.97
N LEU A 81 -16.47 -3.40 16.13
CA LEU A 81 -17.25 -2.42 16.88
C LEU A 81 -18.27 -1.65 16.00
N GLY A 82 -18.37 -2.00 14.71
CA GLY A 82 -19.24 -1.32 13.75
C GLY A 82 -18.67 0.01 13.23
N ILE A 83 -17.41 0.31 13.49
CA ILE A 83 -16.74 1.51 12.98
C ILE A 83 -16.24 1.21 11.56
N ARG A 84 -16.63 2.08 10.60
CA ARG A 84 -16.08 1.99 9.25
C ARG A 84 -14.61 2.39 9.24
N VAL A 85 -13.77 1.56 8.63
CA VAL A 85 -12.33 1.87 8.50
C VAL A 85 -11.94 2.02 7.03
N ILE A 86 -11.24 3.07 6.70
CA ILE A 86 -10.59 3.31 5.41
C ILE A 86 -9.08 3.07 5.60
N ASN A 87 -8.50 2.08 4.95
CA ASN A 87 -9.10 1.03 4.13
C ASN A 87 -9.65 -0.11 5.02
N SER A 88 -10.59 -0.90 4.48
CA SER A 88 -11.14 -2.07 5.21
C SER A 88 -10.06 -3.10 5.54
N SER A 89 -10.34 -3.97 6.52
CA SER A 89 -9.41 -5.04 6.91
C SER A 89 -9.09 -5.99 5.74
N ILE A 90 -10.08 -6.31 4.93
CA ILE A 90 -9.90 -7.20 3.77
C ILE A 90 -9.01 -6.55 2.72
N SER A 91 -9.30 -5.31 2.30
CA SER A 91 -8.47 -4.62 1.30
C SER A 91 -7.06 -4.33 1.81
N THR A 92 -6.93 -4.04 3.10
CA THR A 92 -5.65 -3.87 3.78
C THR A 92 -4.84 -5.18 3.76
N ALA A 93 -5.44 -6.31 4.14
CA ALA A 93 -4.77 -7.61 4.11
C ALA A 93 -4.31 -8.00 2.71
N ILE A 94 -5.14 -7.77 1.69
CA ILE A 94 -4.80 -8.04 0.29
C ILE A 94 -3.63 -7.15 -0.15
N ALA A 95 -3.70 -5.84 0.09
CA ALA A 95 -2.67 -4.89 -0.34
C ALA A 95 -1.32 -5.11 0.37
N MET A 96 -1.33 -5.60 1.61
CA MET A 96 -0.13 -5.93 2.37
C MET A 96 0.55 -7.23 1.92
N ASN A 97 -0.15 -8.10 1.20
CA ASN A 97 0.39 -9.36 0.69
C ASN A 97 0.55 -9.29 -0.84
N LYS A 98 1.79 -9.14 -1.30
CA LYS A 98 2.11 -9.00 -2.74
C LYS A 98 1.60 -10.17 -3.58
N LEU A 99 1.68 -11.40 -3.05
CA LEU A 99 1.17 -12.57 -3.76
C LEU A 99 -0.35 -12.51 -3.92
N TRP A 100 -1.08 -12.16 -2.87
CA TRP A 100 -2.54 -12.07 -2.91
C TRP A 100 -2.99 -10.99 -3.89
N THR A 101 -2.37 -9.80 -3.81
CA THR A 101 -2.59 -8.71 -4.78
C THR A 101 -2.38 -9.18 -6.22
N LEU A 102 -1.21 -9.76 -6.52
CA LEU A 102 -0.89 -10.20 -7.88
C LEU A 102 -1.84 -11.31 -8.37
N ALA A 103 -2.23 -12.25 -7.50
CA ALA A 103 -3.17 -13.31 -7.86
C ALA A 103 -4.56 -12.75 -8.27
N ILE A 104 -5.07 -11.76 -7.54
CA ILE A 104 -6.32 -11.08 -7.90
C ILE A 104 -6.18 -10.34 -9.23
N LEU A 105 -5.12 -9.57 -9.39
CA LEU A 105 -4.89 -8.76 -10.58
C LEU A 105 -4.74 -9.62 -11.83
N THR A 106 -3.90 -10.65 -11.76
CA THR A 106 -3.66 -11.58 -12.89
C THR A 106 -4.94 -12.30 -13.29
N ARG A 107 -5.73 -12.79 -12.32
CA ARG A 107 -7.01 -13.45 -12.59
C ARG A 107 -8.03 -12.53 -13.31
N ASN A 108 -7.88 -11.21 -13.13
CA ASN A 108 -8.72 -10.19 -13.75
C ASN A 108 -8.07 -9.52 -14.99
N ASN A 109 -7.08 -10.16 -15.56
CA ASN A 109 -6.37 -9.70 -16.78
C ASN A 109 -5.71 -8.31 -16.61
N ILE A 110 -5.29 -7.97 -15.40
CA ILE A 110 -4.39 -6.83 -15.18
C ILE A 110 -2.96 -7.31 -15.40
N LYS A 111 -2.22 -6.59 -16.24
CA LYS A 111 -0.81 -6.88 -16.49
C LYS A 111 0.00 -6.69 -15.20
N THR A 112 0.71 -7.73 -14.81
CA THR A 112 1.66 -7.75 -13.68
C THR A 112 2.98 -8.35 -14.13
N PRO A 113 4.09 -8.16 -13.43
CA PRO A 113 5.31 -8.88 -13.73
C PRO A 113 5.10 -10.39 -13.61
N ARG A 114 5.67 -11.19 -14.52
CA ARG A 114 5.62 -12.65 -14.41
C ARG A 114 6.22 -13.09 -13.09
N THR A 115 5.45 -13.84 -12.32
CA THR A 115 5.80 -14.20 -10.95
C THR A 115 5.56 -15.68 -10.72
N LEU A 116 6.54 -16.35 -10.12
CA LEU A 116 6.44 -17.71 -9.63
C LEU A 116 6.68 -17.73 -8.12
N ILE A 117 6.03 -18.66 -7.44
CA ILE A 117 6.16 -18.85 -6.00
C ILE A 117 6.79 -20.21 -5.74
N ALA A 118 7.79 -20.23 -4.88
CA ALA A 118 8.50 -21.42 -4.48
C ALA A 118 8.54 -21.52 -2.95
N PHE A 119 8.50 -22.75 -2.43
CA PHE A 119 8.47 -23.05 -1.00
C PHE A 119 9.70 -23.85 -0.53
N SER A 120 10.66 -24.04 -1.42
CA SER A 120 11.94 -24.67 -1.13
C SER A 120 13.03 -24.05 -2.00
N GLU A 121 14.27 -24.23 -1.59
CA GLU A 121 15.44 -23.79 -2.35
C GLU A 121 15.48 -24.43 -3.74
N GLU A 122 15.27 -25.74 -3.83
CA GLU A 122 15.26 -26.47 -5.11
C GLU A 122 14.18 -25.92 -6.07
N SER A 123 12.98 -25.63 -5.55
CA SER A 123 11.91 -25.05 -6.36
C SER A 123 12.20 -23.59 -6.77
N CYS A 124 13.01 -22.85 -6.00
CA CYS A 124 13.49 -21.53 -6.41
C CYS A 124 14.38 -21.60 -7.66
N TYR A 125 15.32 -22.53 -7.72
CA TYR A 125 16.18 -22.69 -8.90
C TYR A 125 15.36 -23.06 -10.12
N LYS A 126 14.42 -24.01 -9.99
CA LYS A 126 13.51 -24.38 -11.08
C LYS A 126 12.67 -23.19 -11.56
N ALA A 127 12.13 -22.39 -10.62
CA ALA A 127 11.37 -21.19 -10.97
C ALA A 127 12.22 -20.14 -11.69
N ALA A 128 13.46 -19.94 -11.26
CA ALA A 128 14.38 -19.02 -11.91
C ALA A 128 14.71 -19.45 -13.35
N GLN A 129 14.90 -20.74 -13.59
CA GLN A 129 15.12 -21.28 -14.94
C GLN A 129 13.89 -21.07 -15.85
N VAL A 130 12.67 -21.19 -15.31
CA VAL A 130 11.43 -20.95 -16.07
C VAL A 130 11.25 -19.47 -16.42
N ILE A 131 11.57 -18.54 -15.50
CA ILE A 131 11.46 -17.10 -15.75
C ILE A 131 12.57 -16.59 -16.65
N GLY A 132 13.78 -17.09 -16.44
CA GLY A 132 15.02 -16.60 -17.07
C GLY A 132 15.63 -15.40 -16.31
N TYR A 133 16.95 -15.38 -16.22
CA TYR A 133 17.69 -14.31 -15.56
C TYR A 133 17.74 -13.02 -16.43
N PRO A 134 17.81 -11.84 -15.84
CA PRO A 134 17.82 -11.57 -14.41
C PRO A 134 16.43 -11.69 -13.77
N ILE A 135 16.40 -12.10 -12.52
CA ILE A 135 15.18 -12.22 -11.70
C ILE A 135 15.24 -11.32 -10.47
N VAL A 136 14.07 -11.04 -9.92
CA VAL A 136 13.92 -10.28 -8.67
C VAL A 136 13.26 -11.15 -7.61
N LEU A 137 13.92 -11.32 -6.46
CA LEU A 137 13.33 -11.96 -5.29
C LEU A 137 12.76 -10.89 -4.37
N LYS A 138 11.51 -11.06 -3.97
CA LYS A 138 10.82 -10.17 -3.04
C LYS A 138 10.24 -10.96 -1.87
N PRO A 139 10.15 -10.38 -0.67
CA PRO A 139 9.28 -10.94 0.37
C PRO A 139 7.83 -10.75 -0.07
N ILE A 140 6.95 -11.70 0.30
CA ILE A 140 5.50 -11.58 0.05
C ILE A 140 4.88 -10.45 0.87
N ASP A 141 5.49 -10.12 2.01
CA ASP A 141 5.13 -9.07 2.94
C ASP A 141 6.32 -8.11 3.13
N GLY A 142 6.05 -6.83 3.37
CA GLY A 142 7.08 -5.81 3.57
C GLY A 142 6.98 -4.64 2.59
N SER A 143 7.61 -3.53 2.99
CA SER A 143 7.54 -2.23 2.29
C SER A 143 8.92 -1.59 2.14
N TRP A 144 8.97 -0.42 1.49
CA TRP A 144 10.17 0.41 1.27
C TRP A 144 11.31 -0.27 0.50
N GLY A 145 11.02 -1.28 -0.30
CA GLY A 145 12.05 -2.01 -1.05
C GLY A 145 13.04 -2.78 -0.17
N ARG A 146 12.67 -3.10 1.07
CA ARG A 146 13.51 -3.91 1.97
C ARG A 146 13.48 -5.38 1.54
N LEU A 147 14.63 -6.06 1.67
CA LEU A 147 14.78 -7.49 1.34
C LEU A 147 14.42 -7.85 -0.11
N ILE A 148 14.45 -6.86 -1.01
CA ILE A 148 14.36 -7.08 -2.45
C ILE A 148 15.78 -7.27 -2.97
N SER A 149 15.99 -8.36 -3.71
CA SER A 149 17.28 -8.70 -4.30
C SER A 149 17.11 -9.02 -5.78
N MET A 150 18.11 -8.69 -6.58
CA MET A 150 18.22 -9.13 -7.98
C MET A 150 19.24 -10.26 -8.04
N ALA A 151 18.97 -11.27 -8.84
CA ALA A 151 19.95 -12.27 -9.22
C ALA A 151 20.08 -12.29 -10.76
N ARG A 152 21.31 -12.19 -11.26
CA ARG A 152 21.62 -12.17 -12.67
C ARG A 152 21.94 -13.57 -13.21
N ASP A 153 22.22 -14.48 -12.28
CA ASP A 153 22.58 -15.86 -12.53
C ASP A 153 22.24 -16.75 -11.33
N GLU A 154 22.55 -18.04 -11.43
CA GLU A 154 22.26 -19.02 -10.40
C GLU A 154 23.15 -18.84 -9.15
N GLU A 155 24.38 -18.36 -9.30
CA GLU A 155 25.31 -18.15 -8.18
C GLU A 155 24.82 -17.00 -7.29
N GLU A 156 24.42 -15.87 -7.91
CA GLU A 156 23.78 -14.76 -7.17
C GLU A 156 22.48 -15.22 -6.49
N LEU A 157 21.66 -16.03 -7.18
CA LEU A 157 20.44 -16.58 -6.59
C LEU A 157 20.73 -17.45 -5.37
N ARG A 158 21.74 -18.32 -5.45
CA ARG A 158 22.18 -19.17 -4.33
C ARG A 158 22.54 -18.35 -3.12
N SER A 159 23.36 -17.31 -3.31
CA SER A 159 23.76 -16.40 -2.24
C SER A 159 22.54 -15.70 -1.60
N VAL A 160 21.60 -15.24 -2.39
CA VAL A 160 20.37 -14.59 -1.88
C VAL A 160 19.51 -15.57 -1.07
N ILE A 161 19.33 -16.79 -1.53
CA ILE A 161 18.54 -17.82 -0.83
C ILE A 161 19.21 -18.18 0.50
N GLU A 162 20.52 -18.38 0.51
CA GLU A 162 21.29 -18.66 1.72
C GLU A 162 21.06 -17.57 2.77
N HIS A 163 21.24 -16.29 2.42
CA HIS A 163 20.97 -15.18 3.33
C HIS A 163 19.53 -15.19 3.85
N ARG A 164 18.55 -15.46 2.99
CA ARG A 164 17.12 -15.50 3.40
C ARG A 164 16.83 -16.62 4.38
N ASN A 165 17.54 -17.74 4.30
CA ASN A 165 17.36 -18.88 5.21
C ASN A 165 17.76 -18.56 6.65
N TYR A 166 18.69 -17.63 6.86
CA TYR A 166 19.11 -17.15 8.18
C TYR A 166 18.21 -16.07 8.79
N ILE A 167 17.28 -15.50 8.02
CA ILE A 167 16.35 -14.49 8.55
C ILE A 167 15.26 -15.19 9.36
N PRO A 168 15.11 -14.89 10.68
CA PRO A 168 14.17 -15.57 11.58
C PRO A 168 12.74 -15.08 11.36
N ASN A 169 12.26 -15.09 10.11
CA ASN A 169 10.90 -14.70 9.73
C ASN A 169 10.30 -15.80 8.85
N PRO A 170 9.22 -16.48 9.27
CA PRO A 170 8.57 -17.54 8.50
C PRO A 170 8.15 -17.12 7.09
N ALA A 171 7.80 -15.84 6.87
CA ALA A 171 7.46 -15.32 5.56
C ALA A 171 8.62 -15.41 4.55
N MET A 172 9.89 -15.50 5.02
CA MET A 172 11.05 -15.68 4.15
C MET A 172 11.15 -17.09 3.54
N LYS A 173 10.39 -18.06 4.07
CA LYS A 173 10.26 -19.42 3.48
C LYS A 173 9.36 -19.44 2.24
N VAL A 174 8.62 -18.38 1.99
CA VAL A 174 7.86 -18.18 0.76
C VAL A 174 8.69 -17.32 -0.19
N HIS A 175 9.20 -17.92 -1.24
CA HIS A 175 10.05 -17.25 -2.21
C HIS A 175 9.21 -16.77 -3.39
N MET A 176 9.08 -15.46 -3.52
CA MET A 176 8.45 -14.83 -4.68
C MET A 176 9.54 -14.46 -5.68
N ILE A 177 9.58 -15.19 -6.79
CA ILE A 177 10.53 -15.01 -7.89
C ILE A 177 9.79 -14.31 -9.03
N GLN A 178 10.33 -13.18 -9.46
CA GLN A 178 9.68 -12.31 -10.42
C GLN A 178 10.64 -11.94 -11.54
N GLU A 179 10.15 -11.77 -12.77
CA GLU A 179 10.96 -11.27 -13.87
C GLU A 179 11.50 -9.87 -13.55
N PHE A 180 12.65 -9.56 -14.08
CA PHE A 180 13.15 -8.19 -14.10
C PHE A 180 12.50 -7.44 -15.26
N VAL A 181 11.57 -6.52 -14.94
CA VAL A 181 10.87 -5.73 -15.95
C VAL A 181 11.79 -4.69 -16.57
N ASN A 182 11.90 -4.69 -17.90
CA ASN A 182 12.68 -3.71 -18.65
C ASN A 182 11.95 -2.37 -18.73
N LYS A 183 12.11 -1.55 -17.70
CA LYS A 183 11.50 -0.23 -17.56
C LYS A 183 12.56 0.89 -17.69
N PRO A 184 12.15 2.13 -17.99
CA PRO A 184 13.02 3.30 -17.83
C PRO A 184 13.56 3.38 -16.38
N ASN A 185 14.57 4.24 -16.16
CA ASN A 185 15.12 4.47 -14.81
C ASN A 185 14.13 5.19 -13.88
N ARG A 186 12.86 4.82 -14.00
CA ARG A 186 11.74 5.35 -13.19
C ARG A 186 10.63 4.32 -13.05
N ASP A 187 9.71 4.59 -12.16
CA ASP A 187 8.39 3.98 -12.11
C ASP A 187 7.33 5.06 -11.81
N VAL A 188 6.07 4.72 -11.98
CA VAL A 188 4.95 5.59 -11.71
C VAL A 188 4.36 5.22 -10.34
N ARG A 189 4.22 6.20 -9.44
CA ARG A 189 3.37 6.11 -8.26
C ARG A 189 2.10 6.91 -8.53
N ILE A 190 0.97 6.23 -8.70
CA ILE A 190 -0.34 6.83 -8.90
C ILE A 190 -1.17 6.74 -7.62
N PHE A 191 -1.88 7.81 -7.26
CA PHE A 191 -2.69 7.87 -6.05
C PHE A 191 -4.16 7.68 -6.36
N ILE A 192 -4.84 6.94 -5.47
CA ILE A 192 -6.29 6.73 -5.47
C ILE A 192 -6.85 7.34 -4.20
N VAL A 193 -7.95 8.07 -4.34
CA VAL A 193 -8.79 8.54 -3.23
C VAL A 193 -10.25 8.38 -3.65
N GLY A 194 -10.94 7.38 -3.11
CA GLY A 194 -12.26 6.96 -3.59
C GLY A 194 -12.23 6.55 -5.05
N ASP A 195 -13.07 7.17 -5.85
CA ASP A 195 -13.16 6.94 -7.30
C ASP A 195 -12.34 7.96 -8.12
N GLU A 196 -11.43 8.70 -7.47
CA GLU A 196 -10.59 9.70 -8.11
C GLU A 196 -9.12 9.25 -8.19
N VAL A 197 -8.45 9.72 -9.24
CA VAL A 197 -7.00 9.69 -9.41
C VAL A 197 -6.50 11.13 -9.35
N PRO A 198 -6.22 11.68 -8.16
CA PRO A 198 -5.86 13.09 -8.01
C PRO A 198 -4.51 13.42 -8.63
N VAL A 199 -3.55 12.50 -8.62
CA VAL A 199 -2.19 12.77 -9.05
C VAL A 199 -1.39 11.49 -9.26
N ALA A 200 -0.36 11.57 -10.10
CA ALA A 200 0.72 10.61 -10.18
C ALA A 200 2.08 11.31 -10.20
N ILE A 201 3.12 10.60 -9.80
CA ILE A 201 4.52 11.01 -9.91
C ILE A 201 5.36 9.92 -10.55
N TYR A 202 6.41 10.33 -11.23
CA TYR A 202 7.55 9.48 -11.50
C TYR A 202 8.46 9.44 -10.28
N ARG A 203 8.96 8.25 -9.95
CA ARG A 203 10.05 8.08 -9.01
C ARG A 203 11.30 7.73 -9.81
N VAL A 204 12.15 8.72 -10.01
CA VAL A 204 13.33 8.63 -10.88
C VAL A 204 14.55 8.28 -10.04
N SER A 205 15.34 7.29 -10.47
CA SER A 205 16.57 6.89 -9.78
C SER A 205 17.56 6.26 -10.77
N ASN A 206 18.85 6.46 -10.53
CA ASN A 206 19.91 5.72 -11.25
C ASN A 206 20.02 4.25 -10.80
N HIS A 207 19.33 3.87 -9.73
CA HIS A 207 19.26 2.50 -9.25
C HIS A 207 17.98 1.83 -9.78
N TRP A 208 18.02 0.52 -10.03
CA TRP A 208 16.87 -0.23 -10.51
C TRP A 208 15.67 -0.25 -9.54
N ILE A 209 15.93 -0.10 -8.23
CA ILE A 209 14.90 0.19 -7.22
C ILE A 209 14.73 1.70 -7.14
N THR A 210 13.57 2.20 -7.52
CA THR A 210 13.28 3.62 -7.73
C THR A 210 12.57 4.29 -6.56
N ASN A 211 12.34 3.58 -5.45
CA ASN A 211 11.63 4.08 -4.28
C ASN A 211 12.27 5.36 -3.71
N THR A 212 11.45 6.37 -3.40
CA THR A 212 11.91 7.64 -2.82
C THR A 212 12.62 7.45 -1.48
N ALA A 213 12.23 6.45 -0.68
CA ALA A 213 12.93 6.08 0.55
C ALA A 213 14.40 5.61 0.33
N ARG A 214 14.78 5.33 -0.92
CA ARG A 214 16.16 4.98 -1.33
C ARG A 214 16.84 6.07 -2.16
N GLY A 215 16.34 7.30 -2.08
CA GLY A 215 16.93 8.45 -2.76
C GLY A 215 16.37 8.73 -4.15
N GLY A 216 15.31 8.04 -4.57
CA GLY A 216 14.59 8.36 -5.80
C GLY A 216 13.97 9.77 -5.73
N LYS A 217 14.04 10.53 -6.83
CA LYS A 217 13.41 11.85 -6.95
C LYS A 217 11.97 11.72 -7.41
N ALA A 218 11.08 12.51 -6.80
CA ALA A 218 9.70 12.62 -7.23
C ALA A 218 9.58 13.72 -8.28
N GLU A 219 9.01 13.39 -9.45
CA GLU A 219 8.71 14.33 -10.53
C GLU A 219 7.25 14.18 -10.94
N PRO A 220 6.54 15.27 -11.34
CA PRO A 220 5.16 15.15 -11.81
C PRO A 220 5.06 14.17 -12.98
N ALA A 221 4.06 13.26 -12.93
CA ALA A 221 3.76 12.35 -14.02
C ALA A 221 2.43 12.73 -14.68
N LYS A 222 2.37 12.59 -16.00
CA LYS A 222 1.10 12.74 -16.71
C LYS A 222 0.24 11.50 -16.46
N VAL A 223 -1.00 11.73 -16.08
CA VAL A 223 -2.02 10.67 -15.98
C VAL A 223 -2.81 10.69 -17.27
N ASP A 224 -2.52 9.74 -18.16
CA ASP A 224 -3.36 9.49 -19.33
C ASP A 224 -4.56 8.61 -18.99
N ASP A 225 -5.45 8.40 -19.95
CA ASP A 225 -6.69 7.65 -19.71
C ASP A 225 -6.41 6.16 -19.41
N GLU A 226 -5.41 5.55 -20.09
CA GLU A 226 -5.02 4.15 -19.85
C GLU A 226 -4.52 3.95 -18.41
N LEU A 227 -3.63 4.82 -17.94
CA LEU A 227 -3.10 4.75 -16.58
C LEU A 227 -4.18 5.00 -15.52
N ARG A 228 -5.10 5.95 -15.80
CA ARG A 228 -6.25 6.25 -14.93
C ARG A 228 -7.18 5.06 -14.80
N GLU A 229 -7.62 4.49 -15.92
CA GLU A 229 -8.51 3.32 -15.95
C GLU A 229 -7.87 2.11 -15.27
N LEU A 230 -6.58 1.86 -15.55
CA LEU A 230 -5.82 0.79 -14.91
C LEU A 230 -5.82 0.94 -13.39
N ALA A 231 -5.55 2.15 -12.89
CA ALA A 231 -5.47 2.43 -11.46
C ALA A 231 -6.84 2.27 -10.77
N LEU A 232 -7.90 2.82 -11.35
CA LEU A 232 -9.27 2.71 -10.83
C LEU A 232 -9.75 1.25 -10.85
N LYS A 233 -9.50 0.52 -11.94
CA LYS A 233 -9.84 -0.91 -12.03
C LYS A 233 -9.08 -1.72 -10.98
N THR A 234 -7.80 -1.44 -10.81
CA THR A 234 -6.94 -2.08 -9.79
C THR A 234 -7.47 -1.84 -8.38
N ALA A 235 -7.77 -0.58 -8.03
CA ALA A 235 -8.33 -0.22 -6.73
C ALA A 235 -9.67 -0.91 -6.46
N LYS A 236 -10.56 -0.93 -7.45
CA LYS A 236 -11.88 -1.58 -7.37
C LYS A 236 -11.77 -3.09 -7.14
N LEU A 237 -10.86 -3.77 -7.83
CA LEU A 237 -10.65 -5.22 -7.68
C LEU A 237 -10.16 -5.61 -6.28
N ILE A 238 -9.37 -4.75 -5.67
CA ILE A 238 -8.86 -4.95 -4.30
C ILE A 238 -9.86 -4.45 -3.24
N GLY A 239 -10.78 -3.57 -3.62
CA GLY A 239 -11.70 -2.90 -2.70
C GLY A 239 -11.00 -1.82 -1.86
N ILE A 240 -9.94 -1.20 -2.39
CA ILE A 240 -9.14 -0.21 -1.66
C ILE A 240 -9.57 1.21 -2.04
N GLU A 241 -9.73 2.07 -1.04
CA GLU A 241 -10.29 3.41 -1.20
C GLU A 241 -9.23 4.52 -1.18
N VAL A 242 -8.17 4.34 -0.38
CA VAL A 242 -7.02 5.28 -0.35
C VAL A 242 -5.75 4.48 -0.53
N ALA A 243 -5.06 4.68 -1.64
CA ALA A 243 -3.88 3.89 -1.97
C ALA A 243 -2.87 4.64 -2.83
N GLY A 244 -1.64 4.15 -2.80
CA GLY A 244 -0.64 4.41 -3.82
C GLY A 244 -0.36 3.14 -4.62
N ILE A 245 -0.53 3.18 -5.93
CA ILE A 245 -0.27 2.05 -6.82
C ILE A 245 1.04 2.30 -7.55
N ASP A 246 1.92 1.31 -7.52
CA ASP A 246 3.19 1.35 -8.22
C ASP A 246 3.05 0.64 -9.56
N VAL A 247 3.34 1.36 -10.63
CA VAL A 247 3.19 0.90 -12.01
C VAL A 247 4.54 1.03 -12.73
N PHE A 248 4.95 -0.03 -13.43
CA PHE A 248 6.08 -0.01 -14.33
C PHE A 248 5.62 0.36 -15.74
N GLU A 249 6.44 1.12 -16.43
CA GLU A 249 6.33 1.38 -17.86
C GLU A 249 7.18 0.34 -18.61
N ASP A 250 6.63 -0.83 -18.89
CA ASP A 250 7.31 -1.88 -19.65
C ASP A 250 7.32 -1.49 -21.14
N ARG A 251 8.48 -1.63 -21.79
CA ARG A 251 8.68 -1.18 -23.18
C ARG A 251 7.83 -1.94 -24.20
N GLU A 252 7.46 -3.19 -23.89
CA GLU A 252 6.71 -4.05 -24.81
C GLU A 252 5.23 -4.15 -24.41
N ARG A 253 4.95 -4.13 -23.11
CA ARG A 253 3.62 -4.41 -22.56
C ARG A 253 2.84 -3.16 -22.12
N GLY A 254 3.50 -1.97 -22.10
CA GLY A 254 2.92 -0.75 -21.57
C GLY A 254 2.87 -0.75 -20.03
N TYR A 255 1.78 -0.32 -19.44
CA TYR A 255 1.63 -0.26 -17.97
C TYR A 255 1.46 -1.64 -17.34
N VAL A 256 2.27 -1.91 -16.33
CA VAL A 256 2.33 -3.17 -15.57
C VAL A 256 2.23 -2.86 -14.08
N VAL A 257 1.18 -3.30 -13.40
CA VAL A 257 0.99 -3.06 -11.96
C VAL A 257 1.96 -3.91 -11.16
N ASN A 258 2.78 -3.26 -10.34
CA ASN A 258 3.80 -3.92 -9.53
C ASN A 258 3.36 -4.16 -8.08
N GLU A 259 2.75 -3.14 -7.43
CA GLU A 259 2.44 -3.20 -6.00
C GLU A 259 1.36 -2.17 -5.64
N ILE A 260 0.61 -2.44 -4.57
CA ILE A 260 -0.37 -1.51 -3.99
C ILE A 260 0.00 -1.24 -2.54
N ASN A 261 -0.05 0.04 -2.15
CA ASN A 261 0.26 0.50 -0.80
C ASN A 261 -1.00 1.07 -0.15
N ALA A 262 -1.52 0.40 0.88
CA ALA A 262 -2.72 0.81 1.62
C ALA A 262 -2.50 2.04 2.51
N VAL A 263 -1.26 2.34 2.87
CA VAL A 263 -0.86 3.49 3.70
C VAL A 263 0.21 4.29 2.95
N PRO A 264 -0.15 4.97 1.85
CA PRO A 264 0.84 5.64 1.01
C PRO A 264 1.44 6.86 1.70
N GLU A 265 2.74 7.04 1.54
CA GLU A 265 3.44 8.29 1.83
C GLU A 265 3.29 9.22 0.63
N PHE A 266 2.96 10.50 0.88
CA PHE A 266 2.68 11.46 -0.18
C PHE A 266 3.34 12.84 0.00
N LYS A 267 4.12 13.05 1.04
CA LYS A 267 4.84 14.31 1.27
C LYS A 267 5.64 14.76 0.04
N ASN A 268 6.43 13.86 -0.53
CA ASN A 268 7.24 14.16 -1.71
C ASN A 268 6.38 14.42 -2.96
N THR A 269 5.21 13.78 -3.04
CA THR A 269 4.26 14.01 -4.14
C THR A 269 3.65 15.40 -4.05
N VAL A 270 3.20 15.81 -2.86
CA VAL A 270 2.70 17.18 -2.63
C VAL A 270 3.76 18.21 -2.95
N ALA A 271 5.00 17.99 -2.50
CA ALA A 271 6.12 18.90 -2.78
C ALA A 271 6.44 19.02 -4.28
N ALA A 272 6.37 17.91 -5.03
CA ALA A 272 6.70 17.89 -6.46
C ALA A 272 5.57 18.43 -7.34
N THR A 273 4.30 18.26 -6.94
CA THR A 273 3.15 18.55 -7.82
C THR A 273 2.27 19.70 -7.37
N GLY A 274 2.36 20.10 -6.10
CA GLY A 274 1.44 21.06 -5.48
C GLY A 274 0.04 20.53 -5.20
N VAL A 275 -0.28 19.27 -5.58
CA VAL A 275 -1.60 18.68 -5.38
C VAL A 275 -1.78 18.29 -3.91
N LYS A 276 -2.78 18.86 -3.25
CA LYS A 276 -3.10 18.63 -1.83
C LYS A 276 -3.81 17.28 -1.62
N ILE A 277 -3.08 16.17 -1.67
CA ILE A 277 -3.62 14.81 -1.46
C ILE A 277 -4.31 14.70 -0.09
N GLN A 278 -3.75 15.31 0.95
CA GLN A 278 -4.33 15.37 2.30
C GLN A 278 -5.74 15.96 2.31
N LEU A 279 -5.98 16.99 1.50
CA LEU A 279 -7.31 17.62 1.38
C LEU A 279 -8.28 16.67 0.66
N LYS A 280 -7.84 16.01 -0.42
CA LYS A 280 -8.65 15.00 -1.12
C LYS A 280 -9.07 13.85 -0.20
N ILE A 281 -8.15 13.37 0.66
CA ILE A 281 -8.46 12.33 1.65
C ILE A 281 -9.48 12.85 2.68
N ALA A 282 -9.32 14.07 3.20
CA ALA A 282 -10.24 14.65 4.17
C ALA A 282 -11.64 14.88 3.55
N GLU A 283 -11.71 15.40 2.31
CA GLU A 283 -12.96 15.57 1.56
C GLU A 283 -13.66 14.22 1.36
N TYR A 284 -12.91 13.19 0.97
CA TYR A 284 -13.44 11.83 0.79
C TYR A 284 -14.03 11.30 2.08
N ILE A 285 -13.31 11.37 3.22
CA ILE A 285 -13.80 10.94 4.53
C ILE A 285 -15.10 11.68 4.88
N LYS A 286 -15.16 13.00 4.66
CA LYS A 286 -16.35 13.81 4.92
C LYS A 286 -17.57 13.34 4.11
N THR A 287 -17.38 12.91 2.86
CA THR A 287 -18.47 12.34 2.06
C THR A 287 -18.97 11.00 2.56
N GLN A 288 -18.10 10.21 3.20
CA GLN A 288 -18.45 8.90 3.74
C GLN A 288 -19.20 8.98 5.08
N LEU A 289 -19.02 10.04 5.85
CA LEU A 289 -19.81 10.33 7.07
C LEU A 289 -21.24 10.79 6.80
N ARG A 290 -21.52 11.29 5.57
CA ARG A 290 -22.84 11.79 5.19
C ARG A 290 -23.75 10.74 4.54
N LYS A 291 -23.21 9.54 4.31
CA LYS A 291 -23.94 8.39 3.75
C LYS A 291 -24.46 7.48 4.87
#